data_ca95f09600417d60fefa3e6e6ffb853d
#
_entry.id   ca95f09600417d60fefa3e6e6ffb853d
#
_cell.length_a   1.000
_cell.length_b   1.000
_cell.length_c   1.000
_cell.angle_alpha   90.00
_cell.angle_beta   90.00
_cell.angle_gamma   90.00
#
_symmetry.space_group_name_H-M   'P 1'
#
loop_
_entity.id
_entity.type
_entity.pdbx_description
1 polymer ?
#
loop_
_entity_poly.entity_id
_entity_poly.type
_entity_poly.pdbx_seq_one_letter_code
_entity_poly.pdbx_strand_id
1 'polypeptide(L)'
;VVSAWHSSQPAGNIARVMRSILDPEKQENAFWQDVGYREKIKSPIEFINSSIRALNADVSDNDLPEYNEKLGMELFVRDDPDGFSEIGSDWMDTATLLERMTFAQRMAENADSDVKWDAETLFSERGPETKIRYHVPTSQALGKSWTKLNFNDAPWSAVGSSVGYDNNSEYLELIDLDIKTKMHQKQTSVYIRLPFLIDDPQQFDYLKLKMRYDDGFVAYLNGVKVASANAPTSPQWDSQATAGHTDSEAKQFKIFALTRHLKHLRKGKNILAIHGLNVTKTSSDFLIQPELRGGLGGLREAHEAIVSE
;
A
#
# COMPACT_ATOMS: atom_id res chain seq x y z
N VAL A 1 23.63 30.83 17.61
CA VAL A 1 23.92 31.23 16.22
C VAL A 1 24.90 32.41 16.20
N VAL A 2 24.57 33.57 16.76
CA VAL A 2 25.40 34.79 16.74
C VAL A 2 26.81 34.54 17.35
N SER A 3 26.87 33.89 18.51
CA SER A 3 28.16 33.54 19.13
C SER A 3 28.96 32.57 18.29
N ALA A 4 28.34 31.59 17.63
CA ALA A 4 29.02 30.65 16.72
C ALA A 4 29.57 31.37 15.48
N TRP A 5 28.89 32.40 14.99
CA TRP A 5 29.38 33.25 13.89
C TRP A 5 30.62 34.01 14.27
N HIS A 6 30.58 34.68 15.41
CA HIS A 6 31.73 35.51 15.87
C HIS A 6 32.93 34.72 16.40
N SER A 7 32.69 33.53 17.00
CA SER A 7 33.76 32.70 17.56
C SER A 7 34.40 31.73 16.55
N SER A 8 33.88 31.67 15.32
CA SER A 8 34.52 30.85 14.28
C SER A 8 35.82 31.45 13.77
N GLN A 9 36.76 30.58 13.38
CA GLN A 9 38.00 31.03 12.73
C GLN A 9 38.14 30.31 11.37
N PRO A 10 38.05 31.06 10.26
CA PRO A 10 37.75 32.51 10.19
C PRO A 10 36.33 32.82 10.68
N ALA A 11 36.09 34.03 11.14
CA ALA A 11 34.76 34.53 11.51
C ALA A 11 33.78 34.35 10.33
N GLY A 12 32.52 33.94 10.61
CA GLY A 12 31.55 33.70 9.57
C GLY A 12 31.62 32.31 8.95
N ASN A 13 32.24 31.32 9.58
CA ASN A 13 32.23 29.93 9.10
C ASN A 13 30.83 29.33 9.15
N ILE A 14 30.22 29.24 7.97
CA ILE A 14 28.84 28.76 7.80
C ILE A 14 28.65 27.32 8.33
N ALA A 15 29.62 26.42 8.09
CA ALA A 15 29.52 25.04 8.56
C ALA A 15 29.47 24.97 10.10
N ARG A 16 30.22 25.82 10.81
CA ARG A 16 30.14 25.89 12.27
C ARG A 16 28.83 26.47 12.78
N VAL A 17 28.29 27.46 12.08
CA VAL A 17 26.98 28.03 12.38
C VAL A 17 25.90 26.95 12.17
N MET A 18 25.95 26.25 11.04
CA MET A 18 24.98 25.16 10.76
C MET A 18 25.06 24.05 11.80
N ARG A 19 26.28 23.61 12.19
CA ARG A 19 26.42 22.61 13.27
C ARG A 19 25.84 23.12 14.60
N SER A 20 25.99 24.40 14.94
CA SER A 20 25.39 24.94 16.18
C SER A 20 23.87 25.01 16.16
N ILE A 21 23.24 25.05 14.96
CA ILE A 21 21.79 25.03 14.78
C ILE A 21 21.27 23.58 14.78
N LEU A 22 21.99 22.67 14.10
CA LEU A 22 21.56 21.31 13.83
C LEU A 22 22.07 20.29 14.86
N ASP A 23 22.83 20.73 15.89
CA ASP A 23 23.40 19.85 16.92
C ASP A 23 22.29 19.17 17.74
N PRO A 24 22.07 17.85 17.60
CA PRO A 24 21.01 17.14 18.30
C PRO A 24 21.22 17.05 19.81
N GLU A 25 22.47 17.24 20.30
CA GLU A 25 22.76 17.26 21.74
C GLU A 25 22.30 18.55 22.41
N LYS A 26 22.06 19.60 21.62
CA LYS A 26 21.53 20.88 22.07
C LYS A 26 20.02 20.95 21.83
N GLN A 27 19.27 20.10 22.50
CA GLN A 27 17.80 20.06 22.41
C GLN A 27 17.09 21.38 22.79
N GLU A 28 17.78 22.30 23.41
CA GLU A 28 17.33 23.68 23.66
C GLU A 28 17.32 24.57 22.41
N ASN A 29 17.91 24.13 21.30
CA ASN A 29 17.82 24.86 20.03
C ASN A 29 16.39 24.79 19.49
N ALA A 30 15.85 25.96 19.12
CA ALA A 30 14.49 26.10 18.58
C ALA A 30 14.20 25.16 17.38
N PHE A 31 15.24 24.75 16.66
CA PHE A 31 15.12 23.81 15.53
C PHE A 31 14.64 22.41 15.96
N TRP A 32 15.02 21.96 17.18
CA TRP A 32 14.65 20.64 17.70
C TRP A 32 13.52 20.67 18.72
N GLN A 33 13.05 21.86 19.11
CA GLN A 33 11.90 22.02 19.99
C GLN A 33 10.59 21.91 19.19
N ASP A 34 9.53 21.49 19.86
CA ASP A 34 8.19 21.37 19.27
C ASP A 34 7.72 22.65 18.56
N VAL A 35 8.17 23.83 19.03
CA VAL A 35 7.87 25.14 18.45
C VAL A 35 8.47 25.33 17.04
N GLY A 36 9.58 24.69 16.72
CA GLY A 36 10.21 24.76 15.37
C GLY A 36 10.03 23.51 14.53
N TYR A 37 9.71 22.39 15.18
CA TYR A 37 9.58 21.10 14.52
C TYR A 37 8.23 20.97 13.82
N ARG A 38 8.27 20.76 12.50
CA ARG A 38 7.07 20.66 11.63
C ARG A 38 6.28 21.94 11.40
N GLU A 39 6.81 23.11 11.75
CA GLU A 39 6.12 24.40 11.50
C GLU A 39 6.30 24.90 10.06
N LYS A 40 7.31 24.40 9.33
CA LYS A 40 7.50 24.82 7.95
C LYS A 40 6.45 24.20 7.05
N ILE A 41 5.58 25.01 6.52
CA ILE A 41 4.73 24.63 5.38
C ILE A 41 5.63 24.61 4.13
N LYS A 42 5.76 23.47 3.52
CA LYS A 42 6.56 23.28 2.30
C LYS A 42 5.89 23.97 1.12
N SER A 43 6.66 24.64 0.29
CA SER A 43 6.18 25.08 -1.04
C SER A 43 5.74 23.84 -1.87
N PRO A 44 4.94 24.00 -2.92
CA PRO A 44 4.51 22.90 -3.78
C PRO A 44 5.65 22.00 -4.24
N ILE A 45 6.70 22.57 -4.80
CA ILE A 45 7.86 21.81 -5.30
C ILE A 45 8.63 21.09 -4.18
N GLU A 46 8.78 21.72 -3.00
CA GLU A 46 9.39 21.07 -1.84
C GLU A 46 8.52 19.93 -1.32
N PHE A 47 7.20 20.10 -1.31
CA PHE A 47 6.26 19.06 -0.89
C PHE A 47 6.32 17.85 -1.80
N ILE A 48 6.20 18.03 -3.12
CA ILE A 48 6.25 16.97 -4.12
C ILE A 48 7.60 16.25 -4.07
N ASN A 49 8.72 16.98 -4.18
CA ASN A 49 10.05 16.37 -4.19
C ASN A 49 10.39 15.65 -2.89
N SER A 50 9.99 16.19 -1.74
CA SER A 50 10.23 15.50 -0.46
C SER A 50 9.36 14.27 -0.30
N SER A 51 8.15 14.25 -0.84
CA SER A 51 7.28 13.08 -0.85
C SER A 51 7.87 11.96 -1.72
N ILE A 52 8.32 12.31 -2.95
CA ILE A 52 8.97 11.36 -3.86
C ILE A 52 10.20 10.74 -3.22
N ARG A 53 11.08 11.56 -2.62
CA ARG A 53 12.29 11.07 -1.94
C ARG A 53 11.96 10.22 -0.72
N ALA A 54 11.01 10.65 0.12
CA ALA A 54 10.61 9.91 1.31
C ALA A 54 10.01 8.53 0.99
N LEU A 55 9.50 8.36 -0.22
CA LEU A 55 8.86 7.13 -0.67
C LEU A 55 9.77 6.32 -1.61
N ASN A 56 10.98 6.80 -1.87
CA ASN A 56 11.90 6.25 -2.89
C ASN A 56 11.17 5.96 -4.21
N ALA A 57 10.32 6.91 -4.63
CA ALA A 57 9.48 6.73 -5.80
C ALA A 57 10.27 7.06 -7.06
N ASP A 58 10.21 6.18 -8.06
CA ASP A 58 10.68 6.48 -9.41
C ASP A 58 9.58 7.22 -10.16
N VAL A 59 9.89 8.41 -10.65
CA VAL A 59 8.98 9.25 -11.41
C VAL A 59 9.49 9.30 -12.84
N SER A 60 8.88 8.49 -13.69
CA SER A 60 9.31 8.32 -15.08
C SER A 60 8.65 9.29 -16.05
N ASP A 61 7.71 10.15 -15.61
CA ASP A 61 6.91 10.97 -16.50
C ASP A 61 6.77 12.45 -16.10
N ASN A 62 6.29 13.26 -17.05
CA ASN A 62 6.31 14.72 -17.05
C ASN A 62 5.18 15.38 -16.24
N ASP A 63 4.39 14.64 -15.46
CA ASP A 63 3.20 15.17 -14.77
C ASP A 63 3.50 15.97 -13.49
N LEU A 64 4.75 15.98 -13.01
CA LEU A 64 5.13 16.79 -11.86
C LEU A 64 4.86 18.29 -12.01
N PRO A 65 5.04 18.91 -13.20
CA PRO A 65 4.63 20.29 -13.41
C PRO A 65 3.14 20.53 -13.20
N GLU A 66 2.26 19.60 -13.62
CA GLU A 66 0.82 19.69 -13.44
C GLU A 66 0.43 19.64 -11.94
N TYR A 67 1.10 18.81 -11.14
CA TYR A 67 0.89 18.81 -9.68
C TYR A 67 1.36 20.10 -9.03
N ASN A 68 2.46 20.70 -9.48
CA ASN A 68 2.90 22.00 -8.98
C ASN A 68 1.89 23.09 -9.31
N GLU A 69 1.33 23.10 -10.52
CA GLU A 69 0.27 24.02 -10.95
C GLU A 69 -0.97 23.89 -10.05
N LYS A 70 -1.50 22.68 -9.84
CA LYS A 70 -2.65 22.40 -8.96
C LYS A 70 -2.42 22.84 -7.52
N LEU A 71 -1.17 22.82 -7.08
CA LEU A 71 -0.77 23.31 -5.76
C LEU A 71 -0.49 24.82 -5.72
N GLY A 72 -0.75 25.55 -6.82
CA GLY A 72 -0.57 26.99 -6.91
C GLY A 72 0.82 27.46 -7.34
N MET A 73 1.68 26.56 -7.81
CA MET A 73 3.03 26.91 -8.31
C MET A 73 3.18 26.48 -9.77
N GLU A 74 2.60 27.27 -10.67
CA GLU A 74 2.80 27.08 -12.11
C GLU A 74 4.21 27.58 -12.49
N LEU A 75 5.09 26.65 -12.84
CA LEU A 75 6.49 26.96 -13.14
C LEU A 75 6.59 27.72 -14.44
N PHE A 76 7.40 28.81 -14.44
CA PHE A 76 7.70 29.67 -15.59
C PHE A 76 6.55 30.56 -16.10
N VAL A 77 5.42 30.64 -15.40
CA VAL A 77 4.23 31.41 -15.84
C VAL A 77 3.94 32.60 -14.91
N ARG A 78 4.84 32.96 -14.00
CA ARG A 78 4.61 34.08 -13.09
C ARG A 78 4.98 35.41 -13.73
N ASP A 79 4.01 36.34 -13.71
CA ASP A 79 4.19 37.70 -14.25
C ASP A 79 4.90 38.66 -13.27
N ASP A 80 4.92 38.36 -11.97
CA ASP A 80 5.52 39.18 -10.94
C ASP A 80 7.04 39.00 -10.87
N PRO A 81 7.81 40.10 -10.81
CA PRO A 81 9.29 40.02 -10.79
C PRO A 81 9.85 39.53 -9.44
N ASP A 82 9.06 39.50 -8.39
CA ASP A 82 9.47 39.06 -7.03
C ASP A 82 9.44 37.53 -6.85
N GLY A 83 8.99 36.78 -7.87
CA GLY A 83 8.93 35.32 -7.81
C GLY A 83 7.78 34.78 -6.97
N PHE A 84 7.91 33.53 -6.54
CA PHE A 84 6.91 32.87 -5.71
C PHE A 84 7.09 33.23 -4.24
N SER A 85 5.98 33.20 -3.46
CA SER A 85 6.01 33.51 -2.04
C SER A 85 6.96 32.60 -1.25
N GLU A 86 7.75 33.20 -0.37
CA GLU A 86 8.57 32.49 0.63
C GLU A 86 7.78 32.20 1.92
N ILE A 87 6.56 32.71 2.04
CA ILE A 87 5.70 32.56 3.22
C ILE A 87 4.90 31.26 3.08
N GLY A 88 5.11 30.32 4.01
CA GLY A 88 4.47 29.00 3.95
C GLY A 88 2.94 29.03 3.96
N SER A 89 2.32 30.01 4.68
CA SER A 89 0.86 30.14 4.73
C SER A 89 0.22 30.49 3.38
N ASP A 90 0.97 31.12 2.47
CA ASP A 90 0.47 31.51 1.15
C ASP A 90 0.28 30.29 0.23
N TRP A 91 0.85 29.13 0.61
CA TRP A 91 0.70 27.85 -0.06
C TRP A 91 -0.44 26.98 0.51
N MET A 92 -1.26 27.51 1.43
CA MET A 92 -2.25 26.74 2.16
C MET A 92 -3.60 27.45 2.16
N ASP A 93 -4.41 27.16 1.18
CA ASP A 93 -5.84 27.38 1.18
C ASP A 93 -6.61 26.05 1.15
N THR A 94 -7.94 26.10 1.11
CA THR A 94 -8.77 24.89 1.10
C THR A 94 -8.51 24.02 -0.14
N ALA A 95 -8.30 24.65 -1.30
CA ALA A 95 -8.08 23.93 -2.55
C ALA A 95 -6.69 23.25 -2.57
N THR A 96 -5.65 24.01 -2.25
CA THR A 96 -4.27 23.49 -2.22
C THR A 96 -4.07 22.44 -1.11
N LEU A 97 -4.78 22.55 0.01
CA LEU A 97 -4.79 21.52 1.05
C LEU A 97 -5.42 20.22 0.54
N LEU A 98 -6.57 20.32 -0.15
CA LEU A 98 -7.24 19.15 -0.74
C LEU A 98 -6.34 18.49 -1.79
N GLU A 99 -5.70 19.28 -2.65
CA GLU A 99 -4.76 18.74 -3.66
C GLU A 99 -3.54 18.06 -3.02
N ARG A 100 -3.00 18.60 -1.90
CA ARG A 100 -1.93 17.94 -1.13
C ARG A 100 -2.39 16.59 -0.57
N MET A 101 -3.60 16.52 -0.04
CA MET A 101 -4.17 15.28 0.46
C MET A 101 -4.39 14.27 -0.68
N THR A 102 -4.92 14.74 -1.81
CA THR A 102 -5.15 13.91 -3.01
C THR A 102 -3.83 13.37 -3.58
N PHE A 103 -2.80 14.23 -3.69
CA PHE A 103 -1.47 13.81 -4.10
C PHE A 103 -0.89 12.76 -3.14
N ALA A 104 -0.93 13.02 -1.83
CA ALA A 104 -0.43 12.07 -0.84
C ALA A 104 -1.20 10.74 -0.88
N GLN A 105 -2.51 10.78 -1.11
CA GLN A 105 -3.33 9.57 -1.25
C GLN A 105 -2.95 8.79 -2.52
N ARG A 106 -2.84 9.44 -3.67
CA ARG A 106 -2.41 8.82 -4.93
C ARG A 106 -1.03 8.19 -4.80
N MET A 107 -0.10 8.91 -4.18
CA MET A 107 1.23 8.39 -3.87
C MET A 107 1.13 7.14 -2.98
N ALA A 108 0.34 7.16 -1.91
CA ALA A 108 0.17 6.03 -1.00
C ALA A 108 -0.54 4.83 -1.65
N GLU A 109 -1.47 5.07 -2.54
CA GLU A 109 -2.23 4.04 -3.26
C GLU A 109 -1.49 3.50 -4.48
N ASN A 110 -0.41 4.17 -4.90
CA ASN A 110 0.25 3.92 -6.18
C ASN A 110 -0.75 3.97 -7.36
N ALA A 111 -1.69 4.91 -7.25
CA ALA A 111 -2.78 5.07 -8.22
C ALA A 111 -2.32 5.81 -9.47
N ASP A 112 -1.16 6.45 -9.41
CA ASP A 112 -0.54 7.13 -10.54
C ASP A 112 0.36 6.13 -11.28
N SER A 113 0.11 5.92 -12.56
CA SER A 113 0.91 5.03 -13.41
C SER A 113 2.35 5.51 -13.56
N ASP A 114 2.58 6.80 -13.30
CA ASP A 114 3.83 7.51 -13.54
C ASP A 114 4.76 7.49 -12.33
N VAL A 115 4.23 7.18 -11.14
CA VAL A 115 5.02 7.02 -9.91
C VAL A 115 5.21 5.53 -9.61
N LYS A 116 6.37 5.00 -9.91
CA LYS A 116 6.74 3.62 -9.60
C LYS A 116 7.48 3.59 -8.27
N TRP A 117 6.97 2.81 -7.34
CA TRP A 117 7.67 2.49 -6.11
C TRP A 117 8.57 1.30 -6.36
N ASP A 118 9.73 1.29 -5.75
CA ASP A 118 10.57 0.08 -5.69
C ASP A 118 9.91 -0.92 -4.73
N ALA A 119 8.89 -1.61 -5.26
CA ALA A 119 8.06 -2.53 -4.53
C ALA A 119 8.37 -3.96 -4.98
N GLU A 120 8.95 -4.73 -4.08
CA GLU A 120 9.06 -6.16 -4.31
C GLU A 120 7.66 -6.79 -4.33
N THR A 121 7.34 -7.47 -5.43
CA THR A 121 6.11 -8.24 -5.53
C THR A 121 6.30 -9.57 -4.81
N LEU A 122 5.75 -9.68 -3.60
CA LEU A 122 5.80 -10.90 -2.79
C LEU A 122 4.92 -12.01 -3.37
N PHE A 123 3.88 -11.61 -4.06
CA PHE A 123 2.99 -12.47 -4.81
C PHE A 123 2.26 -11.66 -5.90
N SER A 124 2.34 -12.09 -7.15
CA SER A 124 1.60 -11.50 -8.28
C SER A 124 0.87 -12.54 -9.12
N GLU A 125 -0.01 -12.03 -9.97
CA GLU A 125 -0.79 -12.83 -10.94
C GLU A 125 0.07 -13.62 -11.94
N ARG A 126 1.35 -13.30 -12.12
CA ARG A 126 2.19 -13.82 -13.21
C ARG A 126 3.48 -14.51 -12.77
N GLY A 127 3.60 -14.92 -11.51
CA GLY A 127 4.76 -15.69 -11.06
C GLY A 127 4.64 -17.16 -11.46
N PRO A 128 5.61 -17.77 -12.19
CA PRO A 128 5.51 -19.14 -12.68
C PRO A 128 5.49 -20.22 -11.59
N GLU A 129 5.81 -19.85 -10.35
CA GLU A 129 5.99 -20.77 -9.23
C GLU A 129 4.87 -20.74 -8.18
N THR A 130 3.97 -19.72 -8.21
CA THR A 130 3.02 -19.48 -7.13
C THR A 130 1.71 -20.20 -7.41
N LYS A 131 1.53 -21.36 -6.82
CA LYS A 131 0.29 -22.14 -6.95
C LYS A 131 -0.68 -21.78 -5.83
N ILE A 132 -1.76 -21.07 -6.17
CA ILE A 132 -2.93 -20.96 -5.33
C ILE A 132 -3.49 -22.36 -5.09
N ARG A 133 -3.78 -22.67 -3.83
CA ARG A 133 -4.56 -23.85 -3.46
C ARG A 133 -5.94 -23.40 -3.00
N TYR A 134 -6.97 -24.09 -3.47
CA TYR A 134 -8.34 -23.74 -3.10
C TYR A 134 -9.15 -24.97 -2.65
N HIS A 135 -10.19 -24.69 -1.86
CA HIS A 135 -11.15 -25.66 -1.37
C HIS A 135 -12.51 -25.01 -1.23
N VAL A 136 -13.52 -25.59 -1.85
CA VAL A 136 -14.93 -25.21 -1.62
C VAL A 136 -15.44 -26.01 -0.41
N PRO A 137 -15.70 -25.35 0.74
CA PRO A 137 -16.05 -26.07 1.97
C PRO A 137 -17.45 -26.66 1.87
N THR A 138 -17.63 -27.86 2.44
CA THR A 138 -18.93 -28.54 2.53
C THR A 138 -19.44 -28.67 3.96
N SER A 139 -18.64 -28.26 4.94
CA SER A 139 -18.97 -28.29 6.36
C SER A 139 -18.08 -27.37 7.19
N GLN A 140 -18.42 -27.20 8.47
CA GLN A 140 -17.65 -26.44 9.46
C GLN A 140 -16.34 -27.14 9.91
N ALA A 141 -16.04 -28.36 9.44
CA ALA A 141 -14.97 -29.21 10.01
C ALA A 141 -13.58 -28.53 10.07
N LEU A 142 -13.26 -27.65 9.13
CA LEU A 142 -11.97 -26.95 9.09
C LEU A 142 -11.90 -25.77 10.08
N GLY A 143 -13.04 -25.24 10.54
CA GLY A 143 -13.10 -24.04 11.37
C GLY A 143 -12.22 -22.92 10.79
N LYS A 144 -11.26 -22.40 11.60
CA LYS A 144 -10.25 -21.42 11.17
C LYS A 144 -8.84 -22.04 11.01
N SER A 145 -8.69 -23.37 11.12
CA SER A 145 -7.38 -24.02 11.03
C SER A 145 -6.69 -23.77 9.71
N TRP A 146 -7.46 -23.71 8.63
CA TRP A 146 -6.98 -23.51 7.27
C TRP A 146 -6.31 -22.14 7.04
N THR A 147 -6.54 -21.16 7.91
CA THR A 147 -5.87 -19.85 7.81
C THR A 147 -4.43 -19.86 8.33
N LYS A 148 -4.04 -20.90 9.07
CA LYS A 148 -2.76 -20.99 9.76
C LYS A 148 -1.65 -21.52 8.85
N LEU A 149 -0.42 -21.12 9.13
CA LEU A 149 0.78 -21.50 8.37
C LEU A 149 0.97 -23.02 8.28
N ASN A 150 0.76 -23.74 9.38
CA ASN A 150 1.04 -25.17 9.50
C ASN A 150 -0.10 -26.08 9.03
N PHE A 151 -1.15 -25.52 8.42
CA PHE A 151 -2.24 -26.30 7.88
C PHE A 151 -1.76 -27.11 6.66
N ASN A 152 -2.14 -28.41 6.60
CA ASN A 152 -1.85 -29.27 5.45
C ASN A 152 -2.89 -29.06 4.35
N ASP A 153 -2.52 -28.31 3.33
CA ASP A 153 -3.35 -28.03 2.14
C ASP A 153 -2.95 -28.90 0.92
N ALA A 154 -2.11 -29.89 1.11
CA ALA A 154 -1.70 -30.79 0.00
C ALA A 154 -2.87 -31.47 -0.72
N PRO A 155 -3.99 -31.82 -0.05
CA PRO A 155 -5.15 -32.39 -0.72
C PRO A 155 -5.98 -31.38 -1.53
N TRP A 156 -5.73 -30.07 -1.38
CA TRP A 156 -6.48 -29.04 -2.10
C TRP A 156 -6.04 -28.95 -3.57
N SER A 157 -6.97 -28.58 -4.44
CA SER A 157 -6.64 -28.34 -5.85
C SER A 157 -5.68 -27.14 -5.95
N ALA A 158 -4.69 -27.23 -6.82
CA ALA A 158 -3.69 -26.18 -7.03
C ALA A 158 -3.85 -25.59 -8.43
N VAL A 159 -3.67 -24.27 -8.51
CA VAL A 159 -3.83 -23.49 -9.74
C VAL A 159 -2.94 -22.24 -9.75
N GLY A 160 -3.03 -21.46 -10.82
CA GLY A 160 -2.31 -20.21 -11.04
C GLY A 160 -2.59 -19.12 -10.01
N SER A 161 -3.00 -17.97 -10.45
CA SER A 161 -3.02 -16.72 -9.64
C SER A 161 -4.42 -16.22 -9.28
N SER A 162 -5.47 -16.77 -9.87
CA SER A 162 -6.86 -16.36 -9.66
C SER A 162 -7.84 -17.54 -9.66
N VAL A 163 -8.96 -17.33 -8.97
CA VAL A 163 -10.03 -18.32 -8.82
C VAL A 163 -11.36 -17.62 -9.07
N GLY A 164 -12.22 -18.19 -9.91
CA GLY A 164 -13.53 -17.61 -10.19
C GLY A 164 -14.40 -18.45 -11.09
N TYR A 165 -15.48 -17.88 -11.52
CA TYR A 165 -16.32 -18.34 -12.64
C TYR A 165 -17.14 -17.16 -13.15
N ASP A 166 -17.57 -17.26 -14.41
CA ASP A 166 -18.41 -16.25 -15.04
C ASP A 166 -19.30 -16.89 -16.09
N ASN A 167 -20.60 -16.57 -16.02
CA ASN A 167 -21.60 -17.02 -16.98
C ASN A 167 -21.78 -16.04 -18.15
N ASN A 168 -21.32 -14.77 -17.96
CA ASN A 168 -21.54 -13.66 -18.89
C ASN A 168 -20.30 -13.30 -19.70
N SER A 169 -19.17 -13.97 -19.44
CA SER A 169 -17.88 -13.77 -20.12
C SER A 169 -17.19 -12.42 -19.84
N GLU A 170 -17.52 -11.77 -18.73
CA GLU A 170 -16.93 -10.49 -18.34
C GLU A 170 -15.57 -10.59 -17.64
N TYR A 171 -15.31 -11.74 -16.98
CA TYR A 171 -14.10 -12.00 -16.19
C TYR A 171 -13.20 -13.09 -16.76
N LEU A 172 -13.54 -13.71 -17.89
CA LEU A 172 -12.83 -14.89 -18.39
C LEU A 172 -11.32 -14.69 -18.49
N GLU A 173 -10.88 -13.51 -18.92
CA GLU A 173 -9.45 -13.19 -19.04
C GLU A 173 -8.74 -13.01 -17.68
N LEU A 174 -9.50 -12.83 -16.60
CA LEU A 174 -9.00 -12.65 -15.24
C LEU A 174 -9.02 -13.95 -14.43
N ILE A 175 -9.64 -15.02 -14.94
CA ILE A 175 -9.81 -16.29 -14.24
C ILE A 175 -8.84 -17.34 -14.78
N ASP A 176 -7.87 -17.74 -13.96
CA ASP A 176 -6.99 -18.85 -14.28
C ASP A 176 -7.66 -20.19 -14.00
N LEU A 177 -8.51 -20.24 -12.95
CA LEU A 177 -9.25 -21.44 -12.62
C LEU A 177 -10.73 -21.18 -12.48
N ASP A 178 -11.49 -21.82 -13.36
CA ASP A 178 -12.95 -21.91 -13.27
C ASP A 178 -13.38 -22.94 -12.21
N ILE A 179 -14.07 -22.44 -11.17
CA ILE A 179 -14.65 -23.25 -10.09
C ILE A 179 -16.18 -23.35 -10.18
N LYS A 180 -16.80 -22.96 -11.30
CA LYS A 180 -18.24 -22.96 -11.53
C LYS A 180 -18.91 -24.28 -11.12
N THR A 181 -18.37 -25.41 -11.58
CA THR A 181 -18.92 -26.73 -11.30
C THR A 181 -18.91 -27.10 -9.83
N LYS A 182 -18.04 -26.47 -9.02
CA LYS A 182 -17.90 -26.72 -7.57
C LYS A 182 -18.66 -25.72 -6.72
N MET A 183 -18.85 -24.49 -7.20
CA MET A 183 -19.39 -23.39 -6.40
C MET A 183 -20.79 -22.95 -6.85
N HIS A 184 -21.01 -22.70 -8.16
CA HIS A 184 -22.30 -22.19 -8.67
C HIS A 184 -23.45 -23.12 -8.33
N GLN A 185 -24.55 -22.58 -7.78
CA GLN A 185 -25.74 -23.26 -7.28
C GLN A 185 -25.50 -24.24 -6.10
N LYS A 186 -24.27 -24.29 -5.55
CA LYS A 186 -23.89 -25.22 -4.48
C LYS A 186 -23.41 -24.51 -3.23
N GLN A 187 -22.53 -23.53 -3.37
CA GLN A 187 -21.86 -22.87 -2.27
C GLN A 187 -21.61 -21.40 -2.57
N THR A 188 -21.56 -20.56 -1.51
CA THR A 188 -21.23 -19.13 -1.59
C THR A 188 -19.80 -18.82 -1.12
N SER A 189 -19.10 -19.82 -0.62
CA SER A 189 -17.78 -19.68 0.01
C SER A 189 -16.73 -20.53 -0.69
N VAL A 190 -15.52 -19.98 -0.78
CA VAL A 190 -14.31 -20.72 -1.16
C VAL A 190 -13.14 -20.31 -0.27
N TYR A 191 -12.33 -21.27 0.13
CA TYR A 191 -11.07 -21.06 0.85
C TYR A 191 -9.91 -21.13 -0.13
N ILE A 192 -9.04 -20.12 -0.06
CA ILE A 192 -7.88 -19.96 -0.95
C ILE A 192 -6.64 -19.79 -0.08
N ARG A 193 -5.54 -20.43 -0.45
CA ARG A 193 -4.26 -20.34 0.24
C ARG A 193 -3.14 -20.05 -0.74
N LEU A 194 -2.31 -19.07 -0.41
CA LEU A 194 -1.20 -18.60 -1.22
C LEU A 194 0.07 -18.64 -0.36
N PRO A 195 0.92 -19.67 -0.53
CA PRO A 195 2.22 -19.68 0.12
C PRO A 195 3.17 -18.71 -0.59
N PHE A 196 3.99 -18.00 0.20
CA PHE A 196 5.08 -17.16 -0.31
C PHE A 196 6.26 -17.20 0.65
N LEU A 197 7.43 -16.80 0.17
CA LEU A 197 8.68 -16.80 0.93
C LEU A 197 9.15 -15.38 1.16
N ILE A 198 9.73 -15.14 2.31
CA ILE A 198 10.38 -13.88 2.69
C ILE A 198 11.74 -14.22 3.28
N ASP A 199 12.79 -13.62 2.74
CA ASP A 199 14.15 -13.83 3.24
C ASP A 199 14.41 -13.02 4.51
N ASP A 200 14.00 -11.76 4.54
CA ASP A 200 14.06 -10.90 5.71
C ASP A 200 12.79 -10.03 5.83
N PRO A 201 11.92 -10.27 6.83
CA PRO A 201 10.74 -9.45 7.03
C PRO A 201 11.05 -8.02 7.50
N GLN A 202 12.27 -7.75 7.99
CA GLN A 202 12.65 -6.41 8.44
C GLN A 202 12.99 -5.46 7.30
N GLN A 203 13.17 -5.98 6.09
CA GLN A 203 13.40 -5.15 4.91
C GLN A 203 12.14 -4.39 4.45
N PHE A 204 10.95 -4.70 5.00
CA PHE A 204 9.70 -4.07 4.55
C PHE A 204 9.24 -2.98 5.52
N ASP A 205 9.03 -1.78 5.01
CA ASP A 205 8.43 -0.65 5.73
C ASP A 205 6.94 -0.51 5.44
N TYR A 206 6.48 -1.09 4.33
CA TYR A 206 5.05 -1.17 4.02
C TYR A 206 4.65 -2.54 3.46
N LEU A 207 3.37 -2.83 3.61
CA LEU A 207 2.72 -4.00 3.02
C LEU A 207 1.34 -3.59 2.52
N LYS A 208 0.99 -3.99 1.29
CA LYS A 208 -0.33 -3.77 0.71
C LYS A 208 -0.83 -5.02 0.00
N LEU A 209 -2.13 -5.25 0.12
CA LEU A 209 -2.86 -6.25 -0.64
C LEU A 209 -3.68 -5.53 -1.71
N LYS A 210 -3.42 -5.84 -2.98
CA LYS A 210 -4.28 -5.48 -4.09
C LYS A 210 -5.21 -6.65 -4.35
N MET A 211 -6.49 -6.39 -4.50
CA MET A 211 -7.49 -7.43 -4.68
C MET A 211 -8.50 -7.05 -5.75
N ARG A 212 -8.65 -7.89 -6.77
CA ARG A 212 -9.87 -7.96 -7.58
C ARG A 212 -10.78 -9.00 -6.95
N TYR A 213 -12.02 -8.64 -6.69
CA TYR A 213 -12.95 -9.53 -6.00
C TYR A 213 -14.39 -9.25 -6.40
N ASP A 214 -15.17 -10.32 -6.39
CA ASP A 214 -16.61 -10.35 -6.59
C ASP A 214 -17.19 -11.50 -5.75
N ASP A 215 -18.10 -11.27 -4.77
CA ASP A 215 -18.65 -10.01 -4.22
C ASP A 215 -17.88 -9.52 -2.97
N GLY A 216 -17.27 -10.44 -2.22
CA GLY A 216 -16.63 -10.13 -0.95
C GLY A 216 -15.51 -11.10 -0.57
N PHE A 217 -14.74 -10.72 0.44
CA PHE A 217 -13.67 -11.57 0.96
C PHE A 217 -13.25 -11.22 2.38
N VAL A 218 -12.55 -12.17 3.03
CA VAL A 218 -11.75 -11.95 4.23
C VAL A 218 -10.36 -12.51 4.00
N ALA A 219 -9.31 -11.70 4.20
CA ALA A 219 -7.92 -12.10 4.08
C ALA A 219 -7.24 -12.26 5.44
N TYR A 220 -6.40 -13.29 5.54
CA TYR A 220 -5.62 -13.64 6.74
C TYR A 220 -4.15 -13.81 6.37
N LEU A 221 -3.27 -13.19 7.13
CA LEU A 221 -1.81 -13.37 7.03
C LEU A 221 -1.35 -14.24 8.21
N ASN A 222 -0.85 -15.44 7.92
CA ASN A 222 -0.39 -16.40 8.94
C ASN A 222 -1.43 -16.66 10.05
N GLY A 223 -2.73 -16.64 9.70
CA GLY A 223 -3.84 -16.88 10.64
C GLY A 223 -4.45 -15.63 11.27
N VAL A 224 -3.86 -14.45 11.05
CA VAL A 224 -4.37 -13.17 11.57
C VAL A 224 -5.20 -12.47 10.48
N LYS A 225 -6.44 -12.05 10.79
CA LYS A 225 -7.27 -11.26 9.86
C LYS A 225 -6.58 -9.92 9.57
N VAL A 226 -6.38 -9.60 8.30
CA VAL A 226 -5.66 -8.40 7.86
C VAL A 226 -6.48 -7.46 6.98
N ALA A 227 -7.43 -8.00 6.20
CA ALA A 227 -8.32 -7.21 5.36
C ALA A 227 -9.67 -7.91 5.19
N SER A 228 -10.71 -7.16 4.84
CA SER A 228 -12.00 -7.70 4.41
C SER A 228 -12.80 -6.65 3.66
N ALA A 229 -13.64 -7.08 2.74
CA ALA A 229 -14.65 -6.27 2.08
C ALA A 229 -15.92 -7.10 1.90
N ASN A 230 -17.08 -6.47 2.04
CA ASN A 230 -18.40 -7.08 1.90
C ASN A 230 -18.54 -8.44 2.63
N ALA A 231 -18.03 -8.54 3.85
CA ALA A 231 -17.95 -9.79 4.58
C ALA A 231 -18.53 -9.66 5.99
N PRO A 232 -19.21 -10.69 6.52
CA PRO A 232 -19.70 -10.70 7.89
C PRO A 232 -18.52 -10.61 8.89
N THR A 233 -18.79 -10.09 10.08
CA THR A 233 -17.80 -9.93 11.14
C THR A 233 -17.14 -11.27 11.52
N SER A 234 -17.91 -12.35 11.52
CA SER A 234 -17.48 -13.71 11.85
C SER A 234 -17.94 -14.69 10.79
N PRO A 235 -17.23 -14.76 9.64
CA PRO A 235 -17.65 -15.62 8.54
C PRO A 235 -17.57 -17.11 8.93
N GLN A 236 -18.57 -17.85 8.53
CA GLN A 236 -18.70 -19.30 8.65
C GLN A 236 -18.38 -19.93 7.29
N TRP A 237 -18.26 -21.25 7.26
CA TRP A 237 -17.95 -22.02 6.06
C TRP A 237 -18.93 -21.82 4.88
N ASP A 238 -20.15 -21.43 5.15
CA ASP A 238 -21.25 -21.21 4.20
C ASP A 238 -21.71 -19.75 4.16
N SER A 239 -20.93 -18.83 4.68
CA SER A 239 -21.25 -17.40 4.68
C SER A 239 -21.38 -16.85 3.27
N GLN A 240 -22.24 -15.84 3.16
CA GLN A 240 -22.43 -15.02 1.97
C GLN A 240 -21.73 -13.66 2.14
N ALA A 241 -21.43 -13.00 1.02
CA ALA A 241 -21.07 -11.60 1.04
C ALA A 241 -22.24 -10.76 1.58
N THR A 242 -21.93 -9.69 2.29
CA THR A 242 -22.96 -8.79 2.89
C THR A 242 -23.52 -7.78 1.92
N ALA A 243 -22.89 -7.61 0.75
CA ALA A 243 -23.33 -6.77 -0.36
C ALA A 243 -22.74 -7.32 -1.66
N GLY A 244 -23.37 -6.99 -2.79
CA GLY A 244 -22.79 -7.21 -4.11
C GLY A 244 -21.66 -6.23 -4.40
N HIS A 245 -20.80 -6.58 -5.35
CA HIS A 245 -19.76 -5.73 -5.91
C HIS A 245 -19.95 -5.66 -7.42
N THR A 246 -20.00 -4.47 -7.99
CA THR A 246 -20.31 -4.34 -9.43
C THR A 246 -19.18 -4.88 -10.30
N ASP A 247 -19.51 -5.50 -11.45
CA ASP A 247 -18.52 -6.08 -12.38
C ASP A 247 -17.45 -5.09 -12.82
N SER A 248 -17.83 -3.83 -13.00
CA SER A 248 -16.89 -2.75 -13.39
C SER A 248 -15.87 -2.45 -12.29
N GLU A 249 -16.29 -2.49 -11.02
CA GLU A 249 -15.41 -2.31 -9.86
C GLU A 249 -14.58 -3.57 -9.57
N ALA A 250 -15.20 -4.75 -9.73
CA ALA A 250 -14.56 -6.04 -9.51
C ALA A 250 -13.35 -6.27 -10.44
N LYS A 251 -13.38 -5.71 -11.66
CA LYS A 251 -12.28 -5.73 -12.63
C LYS A 251 -11.09 -4.83 -12.23
N GLN A 252 -11.27 -3.92 -11.28
CA GLN A 252 -10.24 -3.00 -10.82
C GLN A 252 -9.58 -3.52 -9.54
N PHE A 253 -8.26 -3.35 -9.44
CA PHE A 253 -7.59 -3.64 -8.17
C PHE A 253 -7.96 -2.62 -7.11
N LYS A 254 -8.57 -3.09 -6.02
CA LYS A 254 -8.73 -2.30 -4.80
C LYS A 254 -7.57 -2.56 -3.86
N ILE A 255 -7.02 -1.48 -3.28
CA ILE A 255 -5.83 -1.54 -2.42
C ILE A 255 -6.26 -1.56 -0.96
N PHE A 256 -5.66 -2.48 -0.18
CA PHE A 256 -5.83 -2.61 1.25
C PHE A 256 -4.46 -2.44 1.93
N ALA A 257 -4.31 -1.36 2.70
CA ALA A 257 -3.08 -1.10 3.44
C ALA A 257 -2.90 -2.12 4.58
N LEU A 258 -1.82 -2.88 4.54
CA LEU A 258 -1.49 -3.91 5.51
C LEU A 258 -0.26 -3.58 6.35
N THR A 259 0.31 -2.38 6.25
CA THR A 259 1.55 -1.98 6.93
C THR A 259 1.54 -2.24 8.44
N ARG A 260 0.41 -2.00 9.12
CA ARG A 260 0.23 -2.33 10.54
C ARG A 260 0.37 -3.83 10.86
N HIS A 261 0.34 -4.68 9.84
CA HIS A 261 0.42 -6.14 9.95
C HIS A 261 1.80 -6.70 9.58
N LEU A 262 2.81 -5.87 9.27
CA LEU A 262 4.19 -6.28 9.01
C LEU A 262 4.75 -7.20 10.10
N LYS A 263 4.43 -6.93 11.36
CA LYS A 263 4.81 -7.78 12.51
C LYS A 263 4.36 -9.24 12.44
N HIS A 264 3.44 -9.59 11.54
CA HIS A 264 2.97 -10.95 11.32
C HIS A 264 3.72 -11.67 10.19
N LEU A 265 4.56 -10.96 9.41
CA LEU A 265 5.49 -11.59 8.48
C LEU A 265 6.58 -12.35 9.22
N ARG A 266 7.07 -13.42 8.60
CA ARG A 266 8.10 -14.30 9.16
C ARG A 266 9.18 -14.54 8.13
N LYS A 267 10.42 -14.73 8.59
CA LYS A 267 11.48 -15.26 7.74
C LYS A 267 11.10 -16.67 7.26
N GLY A 268 11.32 -16.96 5.98
CA GLY A 268 10.94 -18.17 5.31
C GLY A 268 9.47 -18.19 4.90
N LYS A 269 8.79 -19.31 5.12
CA LYS A 269 7.43 -19.56 4.63
C LYS A 269 6.39 -18.67 5.34
N ASN A 270 5.53 -18.04 4.54
CA ASN A 270 4.33 -17.32 4.94
C ASN A 270 3.13 -17.84 4.17
N ILE A 271 1.93 -17.49 4.62
CA ILE A 271 0.67 -17.84 3.98
C ILE A 271 -0.27 -16.63 3.97
N LEU A 272 -0.75 -16.25 2.80
CA LEU A 272 -1.93 -15.43 2.63
C LEU A 272 -3.11 -16.38 2.42
N ALA A 273 -4.08 -16.38 3.33
CA ALA A 273 -5.28 -17.19 3.22
C ALA A 273 -6.48 -16.27 2.99
N ILE A 274 -7.35 -16.62 2.03
CA ILE A 274 -8.47 -15.78 1.64
C ILE A 274 -9.75 -16.62 1.69
N HIS A 275 -10.76 -16.11 2.37
CA HIS A 275 -12.14 -16.59 2.32
C HIS A 275 -12.88 -15.75 1.30
N GLY A 276 -13.06 -16.25 0.09
CA GLY A 276 -13.89 -15.62 -0.95
C GLY A 276 -15.36 -15.89 -0.69
N LEU A 277 -16.18 -14.86 -0.88
CA LEU A 277 -17.61 -14.87 -0.57
C LEU A 277 -18.42 -14.35 -1.75
N ASN A 278 -19.41 -15.10 -2.16
CA ASN A 278 -20.41 -14.67 -3.13
C ASN A 278 -21.71 -14.23 -2.41
N VAL A 279 -22.45 -13.29 -2.97
CA VAL A 279 -23.70 -12.78 -2.39
C VAL A 279 -24.82 -13.83 -2.38
N THR A 280 -24.86 -14.68 -3.40
CA THR A 280 -25.81 -15.80 -3.49
C THR A 280 -25.20 -17.03 -4.16
N LYS A 281 -25.80 -18.21 -3.96
CA LYS A 281 -25.40 -19.44 -4.67
C LYS A 281 -25.66 -19.38 -6.18
N THR A 282 -26.61 -18.54 -6.60
CA THR A 282 -27.08 -18.41 -7.98
C THR A 282 -26.46 -17.21 -8.71
N SER A 283 -25.48 -16.51 -8.10
CA SER A 283 -24.79 -15.42 -8.77
C SER A 283 -24.20 -15.88 -10.10
N SER A 284 -24.24 -15.00 -11.11
CA SER A 284 -23.71 -15.27 -12.45
C SER A 284 -22.20 -15.46 -12.48
N ASP A 285 -21.51 -14.93 -11.49
CA ASP A 285 -20.06 -14.75 -11.48
C ASP A 285 -19.47 -14.83 -10.07
N PHE A 286 -18.16 -14.86 -10.02
CA PHE A 286 -17.32 -14.82 -8.82
C PHE A 286 -15.86 -14.62 -9.22
N LEU A 287 -15.12 -13.76 -8.53
CA LEU A 287 -13.70 -13.52 -8.77
C LEU A 287 -12.92 -13.28 -7.48
N ILE A 288 -11.80 -13.94 -7.31
CA ILE A 288 -10.75 -13.60 -6.34
C ILE A 288 -9.39 -13.65 -7.03
N GLN A 289 -8.78 -12.48 -7.18
CA GLN A 289 -7.44 -12.31 -7.75
C GLN A 289 -6.62 -11.39 -6.85
N PRO A 290 -5.78 -11.95 -5.98
CA PRO A 290 -4.94 -11.19 -5.06
C PRO A 290 -3.55 -10.91 -5.62
N GLU A 291 -2.98 -9.76 -5.22
CA GLU A 291 -1.58 -9.43 -5.38
C GLU A 291 -1.06 -8.84 -4.05
N LEU A 292 0.00 -9.41 -3.50
CA LEU A 292 0.62 -8.91 -2.26
C LEU A 292 1.93 -8.23 -2.61
N ARG A 293 2.09 -6.98 -2.21
CA ARG A 293 3.30 -6.19 -2.38
C ARG A 293 3.83 -5.71 -1.05
N GLY A 294 5.14 -5.78 -0.90
CA GLY A 294 5.88 -5.14 0.17
C GLY A 294 7.06 -4.37 -0.38
N GLY A 295 7.56 -3.39 0.33
CA GLY A 295 8.73 -2.62 -0.11
C GLY A 295 9.35 -1.81 1.01
N LEU A 296 10.51 -1.24 0.71
CA LEU A 296 11.15 -0.22 1.50
C LEU A 296 10.47 1.11 1.20
N GLY A 297 9.82 1.71 2.19
CA GLY A 297 9.54 3.13 2.13
C GLY A 297 10.81 3.86 2.51
N GLY A 298 11.35 4.75 1.67
CA GLY A 298 12.64 5.42 1.84
C GLY A 298 12.88 6.18 3.16
N LEU A 299 11.99 6.05 4.13
CA LEU A 299 12.15 6.57 5.49
C LEU A 299 13.27 5.87 6.27
N ARG A 300 13.53 4.59 5.99
CA ARG A 300 14.53 3.81 6.72
C ARG A 300 15.93 4.10 6.23
N GLU A 301 16.14 4.16 4.91
CA GLU A 301 17.43 4.55 4.33
C GLU A 301 17.79 5.99 4.71
N ALA A 302 16.83 6.90 4.72
CA ALA A 302 17.05 8.26 5.20
C ALA A 302 17.41 8.30 6.68
N HIS A 303 16.84 7.45 7.52
CA HIS A 303 17.17 7.35 8.93
C HIS A 303 18.55 6.71 9.16
N GLU A 304 18.86 5.62 8.48
CA GLU A 304 20.16 4.93 8.57
C GLU A 304 21.30 5.80 8.01
N ALA A 305 21.06 6.55 6.93
CA ALA A 305 22.03 7.51 6.40
C ALA A 305 22.32 8.67 7.39
N ILE A 306 21.29 9.11 8.14
CA ILE A 306 21.45 10.17 9.15
C ILE A 306 22.19 9.66 10.40
N VAL A 307 22.03 8.38 10.76
CA VAL A 307 22.62 7.79 11.97
C VAL A 307 24.02 7.24 11.72
N SER A 308 24.38 6.95 10.44
CA SER A 308 25.71 6.41 10.06
C SER A 308 26.78 7.47 9.76
N GLU A 309 26.44 8.76 9.73
CA GLU A 309 27.33 9.91 9.66
C GLU A 309 27.53 10.57 11.04
#